data_52e6fe451ed2e14d3c5c36a8fc22211f
#
_entry.id   52e6fe451ed2e14d3c5c36a8fc22211f
#
_cell.length_a   1.000
_cell.length_b   1.000
_cell.length_c   1.000
_cell.angle_alpha   90.00
_cell.angle_beta   90.00
_cell.angle_gamma   90.00
#
_symmetry.space_group_name_H-M   'P 1'
#
loop_
_entity.id
_entity.type
_entity.pdbx_description
1 polymer ?
#
loop_
_entity_poly.entity_id
_entity_poly.type
_entity_poly.pdbx_seq_one_letter_code
_entity_poly.pdbx_strand_id
1 'polypeptide(L)'
;MQRALDLIRQDAGSPPLVAGYCMGGLLALGLALRCQDDLAGLVLLATPWDFHAENAPHSRLAAAALPLVAPLLDATGEMPVDLLQALFASLDPQMVVRKFITFGRHDPQGEKARDFVALEDWLNDGVPLAAAVARECLGKWYGENATAGGQWRLAGEVVDPQRLDLPTLCIIPAQDRIVPPASATALADAIPCAERLCPEAGHIGMVVSARAEPTVWRSLLTWIKDRATAGR
;
A
#
# COMPACT_ATOMS: atom_id res chain seq x y z
N MET A 1 16.23 -0.50 1.20
CA MET A 1 15.49 -1.13 2.33
C MET A 1 16.39 -2.06 3.13
N GLN A 2 17.09 -3.04 2.55
CA GLN A 2 17.95 -3.98 3.31
C GLN A 2 19.00 -3.27 4.16
N ARG A 3 19.76 -2.32 3.60
CA ARG A 3 20.73 -1.52 4.41
C ARG A 3 20.09 -0.76 5.58
N ALA A 4 18.85 -0.28 5.43
CA ALA A 4 18.14 0.35 6.55
C ALA A 4 17.74 -0.68 7.61
N LEU A 5 17.31 -1.89 7.21
CA LEU A 5 17.05 -2.99 8.12
C LEU A 5 18.29 -3.36 8.93
N ASP A 6 19.45 -3.49 8.27
CA ASP A 6 20.72 -3.82 8.93
C ASP A 6 21.09 -2.78 10.02
N LEU A 7 20.93 -1.48 9.71
CA LEU A 7 21.17 -0.40 10.66
C LEU A 7 20.19 -0.44 11.84
N ILE A 8 18.90 -0.63 11.57
CA ILE A 8 17.86 -0.71 12.61
C ILE A 8 18.14 -1.88 13.55
N ARG A 9 18.51 -3.05 13.01
CA ARG A 9 18.86 -4.22 13.83
C ARG A 9 20.06 -3.99 14.72
N GLN A 10 21.09 -3.34 14.19
CA GLN A 10 22.30 -3.00 14.97
C GLN A 10 21.96 -2.06 16.13
N ASP A 11 21.07 -1.09 15.90
CA ASP A 11 20.68 -0.10 16.91
C ASP A 11 19.69 -0.68 17.94
N ALA A 12 18.67 -1.42 17.48
CA ALA A 12 17.61 -1.96 18.33
C ALA A 12 18.02 -3.21 19.12
N GLY A 13 19.05 -3.94 18.69
CA GLY A 13 19.49 -5.19 19.32
C GLY A 13 18.49 -6.35 19.25
N SER A 14 17.39 -6.19 18.46
CA SER A 14 16.37 -7.22 18.25
C SER A 14 15.79 -7.12 16.84
N PRO A 15 15.21 -8.21 16.29
CA PRO A 15 14.54 -8.17 14.99
C PRO A 15 13.37 -7.18 14.99
N PRO A 16 13.32 -6.21 14.06
CA PRO A 16 12.21 -5.28 13.94
C PRO A 16 11.00 -5.92 13.24
N LEU A 17 9.83 -5.31 13.43
CA LEU A 17 8.66 -5.52 12.58
C LEU A 17 8.75 -4.61 11.34
N VAL A 18 8.35 -5.13 10.20
CA VAL A 18 8.22 -4.33 8.97
C VAL A 18 6.74 -4.12 8.65
N ALA A 19 6.36 -2.89 8.38
CA ALA A 19 5.01 -2.55 7.93
C ALA A 19 5.06 -1.91 6.54
N GLY A 20 4.14 -2.29 5.67
CA GLY A 20 3.97 -1.70 4.36
C GLY A 20 2.51 -1.34 4.09
N TYR A 21 2.29 -0.13 3.56
CA TYR A 21 0.97 0.39 3.22
C TYR A 21 0.83 0.49 1.71
N CYS A 22 -0.30 0.04 1.17
CA CYS A 22 -0.60 0.07 -0.26
C CYS A 22 0.52 -0.63 -1.07
N MET A 23 1.04 0.01 -2.11
CA MET A 23 2.18 -0.51 -2.88
C MET A 23 3.46 -0.67 -2.05
N GLY A 24 3.61 0.10 -0.96
CA GLY A 24 4.69 -0.10 0.01
C GLY A 24 4.65 -1.48 0.67
N GLY A 25 3.47 -2.10 0.75
CA GLY A 25 3.31 -3.47 1.22
C GLY A 25 3.95 -4.51 0.29
N LEU A 26 3.93 -4.29 -1.02
CA LEU A 26 4.64 -5.16 -1.97
C LEU A 26 6.15 -5.11 -1.74
N LEU A 27 6.69 -3.91 -1.48
CA LEU A 27 8.11 -3.76 -1.17
C LEU A 27 8.48 -4.38 0.18
N ALA A 28 7.58 -4.25 1.18
CA ALA A 28 7.73 -4.87 2.49
C ALA A 28 7.71 -6.41 2.39
N LEU A 29 6.79 -6.98 1.60
CA LEU A 29 6.72 -8.41 1.31
C LEU A 29 8.01 -8.90 0.65
N GLY A 30 8.47 -8.18 -0.39
CA GLY A 30 9.72 -8.54 -1.07
C GLY A 30 10.95 -8.47 -0.16
N LEU A 31 11.01 -7.51 0.76
CA LEU A 31 12.05 -7.45 1.79
C LEU A 31 11.91 -8.62 2.77
N ALA A 32 10.71 -8.88 3.26
CA ALA A 32 10.43 -9.95 4.22
C ALA A 32 10.86 -11.32 3.67
N LEU A 33 10.49 -11.66 2.44
CA LEU A 33 10.90 -12.92 1.80
C LEU A 33 12.40 -13.11 1.68
N ARG A 34 13.17 -12.03 1.62
CA ARG A 34 14.64 -12.06 1.52
C ARG A 34 15.35 -12.05 2.87
N CYS A 35 14.69 -11.62 3.93
CA CYS A 35 15.29 -11.35 5.23
C CYS A 35 14.40 -11.86 6.37
N GLN A 36 13.74 -13.03 6.20
CA GLN A 36 12.79 -13.56 7.19
C GLN A 36 13.42 -13.72 8.59
N ASP A 37 14.63 -14.27 8.65
CA ASP A 37 15.36 -14.50 9.89
C ASP A 37 15.76 -13.19 10.63
N ASP A 38 15.66 -12.07 9.92
CA ASP A 38 16.03 -10.76 10.42
C ASP A 38 14.86 -9.92 10.92
N LEU A 39 13.64 -10.47 10.83
CA LEU A 39 12.39 -9.78 11.13
C LEU A 39 11.57 -10.52 12.18
N ALA A 40 10.89 -9.77 13.04
CA ALA A 40 9.95 -10.32 14.04
C ALA A 40 8.54 -10.51 13.47
N GLY A 41 8.20 -9.87 12.36
CA GLY A 41 6.89 -9.97 11.71
C GLY A 41 6.69 -8.96 10.59
N LEU A 42 5.62 -9.15 9.84
CA LEU A 42 5.22 -8.32 8.70
C LEU A 42 3.78 -7.82 8.89
N VAL A 43 3.56 -6.54 8.62
CA VAL A 43 2.24 -5.93 8.57
C VAL A 43 1.97 -5.38 7.18
N LEU A 44 0.89 -5.82 6.57
CA LEU A 44 0.47 -5.42 5.22
C LEU A 44 -0.86 -4.67 5.30
N LEU A 45 -0.82 -3.35 5.08
CA LEU A 45 -2.00 -2.49 5.16
C LEU A 45 -2.49 -2.19 3.74
N ALA A 46 -3.70 -2.63 3.40
CA ALA A 46 -4.32 -2.42 2.08
C ALA A 46 -3.34 -2.70 0.92
N THR A 47 -2.62 -3.80 1.00
CA THR A 47 -1.58 -4.15 0.01
C THR A 47 -2.22 -4.84 -1.18
N PRO A 48 -2.12 -4.30 -2.41
CA PRO A 48 -2.66 -4.95 -3.60
C PRO A 48 -1.84 -6.19 -3.96
N TRP A 49 -2.51 -7.20 -4.52
CA TRP A 49 -1.83 -8.41 -5.05
C TRP A 49 -2.44 -8.88 -6.36
N ASP A 50 -3.74 -9.18 -6.36
CA ASP A 50 -4.46 -9.47 -7.60
C ASP A 50 -5.00 -8.16 -8.19
N PHE A 51 -4.26 -7.61 -9.14
CA PHE A 51 -4.65 -6.38 -9.82
C PHE A 51 -5.83 -6.57 -10.79
N HIS A 52 -6.22 -7.81 -11.08
CA HIS A 52 -7.37 -8.12 -11.93
C HIS A 52 -8.59 -8.64 -11.15
N ALA A 53 -8.52 -8.65 -9.81
CA ALA A 53 -9.65 -9.00 -8.97
C ALA A 53 -10.91 -8.17 -9.33
N GLU A 54 -12.08 -8.78 -9.29
CA GLU A 54 -13.38 -8.14 -9.57
C GLU A 54 -13.48 -7.49 -10.98
N ASN A 55 -12.80 -8.04 -12.00
CA ASN A 55 -12.77 -7.44 -13.35
C ASN A 55 -12.25 -5.99 -13.40
N ALA A 56 -11.49 -5.58 -12.46
CA ALA A 56 -10.93 -4.25 -12.18
C ALA A 56 -10.83 -3.31 -13.41
N PRO A 57 -11.87 -2.50 -13.71
CA PRO A 57 -11.84 -1.56 -14.84
C PRO A 57 -10.70 -0.53 -14.66
N HIS A 58 -10.36 -0.21 -13.42
CA HIS A 58 -9.27 0.69 -13.06
C HIS A 58 -7.90 0.13 -13.46
N SER A 59 -7.68 -1.17 -13.30
CA SER A 59 -6.42 -1.80 -13.71
C SER A 59 -6.23 -1.72 -15.21
N ARG A 60 -7.29 -1.97 -15.98
CA ARG A 60 -7.25 -1.82 -17.44
C ARG A 60 -6.99 -0.39 -17.88
N LEU A 61 -7.59 0.59 -17.20
CA LEU A 61 -7.37 2.01 -17.47
C LEU A 61 -5.91 2.40 -17.16
N ALA A 62 -5.39 1.98 -16.00
CA ALA A 62 -4.01 2.24 -15.61
C ALA A 62 -3.02 1.61 -16.59
N ALA A 63 -3.24 0.35 -16.99
CA ALA A 63 -2.41 -0.33 -18.01
C ALA A 63 -2.46 0.37 -19.37
N ALA A 64 -3.65 0.82 -19.80
CA ALA A 64 -3.83 1.54 -21.06
C ALA A 64 -3.17 2.93 -21.07
N ALA A 65 -2.86 3.49 -19.91
CA ALA A 65 -2.13 4.75 -19.82
C ALA A 65 -0.63 4.58 -20.17
N LEU A 66 -0.05 3.39 -20.03
CA LEU A 66 1.39 3.19 -20.25
C LEU A 66 1.88 3.63 -21.63
N PRO A 67 1.29 3.24 -22.78
CA PRO A 67 1.75 3.70 -24.07
C PRO A 67 1.61 5.23 -24.26
N LEU A 68 0.67 5.86 -23.57
CA LEU A 68 0.47 7.31 -23.63
C LEU A 68 1.56 8.08 -22.86
N VAL A 69 1.98 7.55 -21.71
CA VAL A 69 3.02 8.19 -20.87
C VAL A 69 4.43 7.73 -21.22
N ALA A 70 4.60 6.65 -21.98
CA ALA A 70 5.91 6.09 -22.31
C ALA A 70 6.88 7.10 -22.94
N PRO A 71 6.49 7.96 -23.90
CA PRO A 71 7.39 8.98 -24.45
C PRO A 71 7.87 9.98 -23.41
N LEU A 72 7.00 10.35 -22.45
CA LEU A 72 7.38 11.22 -21.35
C LEU A 72 8.38 10.54 -20.42
N LEU A 73 8.12 9.28 -20.06
CA LEU A 73 9.04 8.47 -19.24
C LEU A 73 10.42 8.33 -19.87
N ASP A 74 10.48 8.20 -21.21
CA ASP A 74 11.75 8.13 -21.93
C ASP A 74 12.50 9.48 -21.94
N ALA A 75 11.75 10.58 -22.01
CA ALA A 75 12.33 11.92 -22.09
C ALA A 75 12.79 12.44 -20.72
N THR A 76 12.05 12.15 -19.64
CA THR A 76 12.29 12.74 -18.31
C THR A 76 12.97 11.77 -17.34
N GLY A 77 12.89 10.45 -17.58
CA GLY A 77 13.34 9.42 -16.63
C GLY A 77 12.40 9.18 -15.45
N GLU A 78 11.26 9.87 -15.40
CA GLU A 78 10.29 9.79 -14.30
C GLU A 78 8.86 10.06 -14.74
N MET A 79 7.90 9.62 -13.94
CA MET A 79 6.49 9.95 -14.06
C MET A 79 6.18 11.07 -13.06
N PRO A 80 5.77 12.27 -13.55
CA PRO A 80 5.47 13.41 -12.70
C PRO A 80 4.34 13.14 -11.72
N VAL A 81 4.40 13.81 -10.56
CA VAL A 81 3.38 13.70 -9.50
C VAL A 81 1.98 14.04 -10.02
N ASP A 82 1.85 15.06 -10.87
CA ASP A 82 0.55 15.48 -11.42
C ASP A 82 -0.14 14.36 -12.21
N LEU A 83 0.61 13.54 -12.94
CA LEU A 83 0.05 12.38 -13.65
C LEU A 83 -0.36 11.26 -12.69
N LEU A 84 0.41 11.03 -11.62
CA LEU A 84 0.04 10.10 -10.57
C LEU A 84 -1.25 10.56 -9.89
N GLN A 85 -1.36 11.83 -9.53
CA GLN A 85 -2.55 12.43 -8.94
C GLN A 85 -3.76 12.32 -9.87
N ALA A 86 -3.59 12.57 -11.17
CA ALA A 86 -4.65 12.42 -12.17
C ALA A 86 -5.15 10.97 -12.26
N LEU A 87 -4.25 9.98 -12.22
CA LEU A 87 -4.62 8.56 -12.17
C LEU A 87 -5.43 8.25 -10.91
N PHE A 88 -4.98 8.68 -9.73
CA PHE A 88 -5.72 8.48 -8.49
C PHE A 88 -7.09 9.19 -8.49
N ALA A 89 -7.16 10.42 -8.98
CA ALA A 89 -8.43 11.14 -9.11
C ALA A 89 -9.42 10.45 -10.06
N SER A 90 -8.93 9.72 -11.06
CA SER A 90 -9.78 8.97 -12.00
C SER A 90 -10.48 7.75 -11.36
N LEU A 91 -10.01 7.26 -10.21
CA LEU A 91 -10.62 6.14 -9.49
C LEU A 91 -11.99 6.48 -8.90
N ASP A 92 -12.18 7.70 -8.41
CA ASP A 92 -13.48 8.23 -7.95
C ASP A 92 -13.56 9.74 -8.22
N PRO A 93 -13.88 10.17 -9.46
CA PRO A 93 -13.94 11.59 -9.81
C PRO A 93 -14.95 12.39 -8.99
N GLN A 94 -16.03 11.74 -8.54
CA GLN A 94 -17.05 12.38 -7.71
C GLN A 94 -16.58 12.61 -6.27
N MET A 95 -15.64 11.83 -5.78
CA MET A 95 -15.08 12.00 -4.44
C MET A 95 -14.42 13.36 -4.29
N VAL A 96 -13.65 13.80 -5.29
CA VAL A 96 -12.98 15.11 -5.30
C VAL A 96 -14.00 16.22 -5.11
N VAL A 97 -15.08 16.20 -5.88
CA VAL A 97 -16.14 17.21 -5.77
C VAL A 97 -16.81 17.17 -4.40
N ARG A 98 -17.17 15.96 -3.92
CA ARG A 98 -17.86 15.78 -2.63
C ARG A 98 -17.03 16.26 -1.44
N LYS A 99 -15.72 15.96 -1.44
CA LYS A 99 -14.85 16.38 -0.32
C LYS A 99 -14.73 17.89 -0.20
N PHE A 100 -14.57 18.61 -1.33
CA PHE A 100 -14.50 20.08 -1.30
C PHE A 100 -15.84 20.75 -1.00
N ILE A 101 -16.97 20.19 -1.45
CA ILE A 101 -18.29 20.67 -1.02
C ILE A 101 -18.44 20.50 0.50
N THR A 102 -17.97 19.38 1.05
CA THR A 102 -18.04 19.13 2.50
C THR A 102 -17.13 20.10 3.26
N PHE A 103 -15.91 20.30 2.78
CA PHE A 103 -14.97 21.27 3.34
C PHE A 103 -15.54 22.69 3.38
N GLY A 104 -16.20 23.16 2.31
CA GLY A 104 -16.82 24.47 2.26
C GLY A 104 -17.96 24.71 3.27
N ARG A 105 -18.40 23.65 3.98
CA ARG A 105 -19.41 23.74 5.06
C ARG A 105 -18.78 23.83 6.46
N HIS A 106 -17.47 23.67 6.57
CA HIS A 106 -16.75 23.79 7.85
C HIS A 106 -16.43 25.24 8.15
N ASP A 107 -16.30 25.55 9.45
CA ASP A 107 -15.71 26.80 9.88
C ASP A 107 -14.25 26.87 9.38
N PRO A 108 -13.88 27.90 8.58
CA PRO A 108 -12.52 27.99 8.03
C PRO A 108 -11.41 28.05 9.07
N GLN A 109 -11.73 28.51 10.30
CA GLN A 109 -10.78 28.57 11.41
C GLN A 109 -10.92 27.38 12.37
N GLY A 110 -11.86 26.46 12.11
CA GLY A 110 -12.13 25.30 12.94
C GLY A 110 -11.10 24.19 12.79
N GLU A 111 -11.06 23.28 13.75
CA GLU A 111 -10.18 22.11 13.76
C GLU A 111 -10.39 21.23 12.52
N LYS A 112 -11.65 20.97 12.15
CA LYS A 112 -11.98 20.14 10.96
C LYS A 112 -11.45 20.73 9.65
N ALA A 113 -11.38 22.06 9.54
CA ALA A 113 -10.81 22.69 8.35
C ALA A 113 -9.29 22.54 8.34
N ARG A 114 -8.63 22.68 9.48
CA ARG A 114 -7.18 22.45 9.61
C ARG A 114 -6.80 20.99 9.31
N ASP A 115 -7.55 20.04 9.86
CA ASP A 115 -7.32 18.61 9.63
C ASP A 115 -7.50 18.25 8.14
N PHE A 116 -8.52 18.82 7.49
CA PHE A 116 -8.73 18.63 6.06
C PHE A 116 -7.55 19.18 5.25
N VAL A 117 -7.08 20.38 5.53
CA VAL A 117 -5.94 20.99 4.82
C VAL A 117 -4.68 20.15 5.05
N ALA A 118 -4.39 19.78 6.29
CA ALA A 118 -3.22 18.93 6.60
C ALA A 118 -3.26 17.58 5.86
N LEU A 119 -4.44 16.97 5.75
CA LEU A 119 -4.63 15.73 5.00
C LEU A 119 -4.43 15.94 3.49
N GLU A 120 -4.98 17.02 2.93
CA GLU A 120 -4.79 17.32 1.50
C GLU A 120 -3.34 17.64 1.18
N ASP A 121 -2.66 18.41 2.03
CA ASP A 121 -1.23 18.72 1.88
C ASP A 121 -0.41 17.42 1.89
N TRP A 122 -0.66 16.51 2.85
CA TRP A 122 0.00 15.21 2.91
C TRP A 122 -0.28 14.34 1.67
N LEU A 123 -1.52 14.30 1.18
CA LEU A 123 -1.89 13.53 -0.01
C LEU A 123 -1.25 14.08 -1.29
N ASN A 124 -0.97 15.38 -1.34
CA ASN A 124 -0.38 16.06 -2.50
C ASN A 124 1.15 16.22 -2.41
N ASP A 125 1.75 15.94 -1.26
CA ASP A 125 3.21 15.95 -1.05
C ASP A 125 3.82 14.65 -1.60
N GLY A 126 3.74 14.49 -2.92
CA GLY A 126 4.24 13.33 -3.64
C GLY A 126 5.63 13.55 -4.22
N VAL A 127 6.33 12.45 -4.52
CA VAL A 127 7.56 12.46 -5.30
C VAL A 127 7.33 11.82 -6.67
N PRO A 128 8.03 12.24 -7.73
CA PRO A 128 7.96 11.60 -9.02
C PRO A 128 8.32 10.11 -8.93
N LEU A 129 7.66 9.29 -9.72
CA LEU A 129 7.95 7.87 -9.78
C LEU A 129 8.99 7.59 -10.86
N ALA A 130 10.10 6.97 -10.52
CA ALA A 130 11.13 6.62 -11.50
C ALA A 130 10.53 5.85 -12.69
N ALA A 131 10.94 6.17 -13.90
CA ALA A 131 10.36 5.60 -15.13
C ALA A 131 10.34 4.07 -15.15
N ALA A 132 11.40 3.41 -14.65
CA ALA A 132 11.45 1.95 -14.57
C ALA A 132 10.34 1.40 -13.65
N VAL A 133 10.11 2.05 -12.50
CA VAL A 133 9.06 1.66 -11.54
C VAL A 133 7.68 1.93 -12.14
N ALA A 134 7.47 3.09 -12.78
CA ALA A 134 6.22 3.40 -13.46
C ALA A 134 5.85 2.35 -14.52
N ARG A 135 6.84 1.94 -15.35
CA ARG A 135 6.66 0.88 -16.36
C ARG A 135 6.34 -0.47 -15.74
N GLU A 136 7.01 -0.84 -14.67
CA GLU A 136 6.73 -2.09 -13.95
C GLU A 136 5.32 -2.06 -13.35
N CYS A 137 4.94 -0.98 -12.67
CA CYS A 137 3.61 -0.84 -12.08
C CYS A 137 2.52 -0.92 -13.16
N LEU A 138 2.57 -0.05 -14.16
CA LEU A 138 1.51 0.04 -15.17
C LEU A 138 1.48 -1.18 -16.10
N GLY A 139 2.66 -1.71 -16.49
CA GLY A 139 2.76 -2.84 -17.41
C GLY A 139 2.63 -4.18 -16.71
N LYS A 140 3.50 -4.45 -15.74
CA LYS A 140 3.59 -5.78 -15.12
C LYS A 140 2.48 -6.03 -14.08
N TRP A 141 2.20 -5.06 -13.21
CA TRP A 141 1.22 -5.26 -12.15
C TRP A 141 -0.20 -5.02 -12.68
N TYR A 142 -0.48 -3.80 -13.14
CA TYR A 142 -1.82 -3.47 -13.65
C TYR A 142 -2.16 -4.19 -14.98
N GLY A 143 -1.20 -4.28 -15.91
CA GLY A 143 -1.42 -4.87 -17.23
C GLY A 143 -1.39 -6.40 -17.24
N GLU A 144 -0.32 -7.00 -16.72
CA GLU A 144 -0.09 -8.44 -16.81
C GLU A 144 -0.52 -9.20 -15.54
N ASN A 145 -0.86 -8.50 -14.45
CA ASN A 145 -1.15 -9.10 -13.14
C ASN A 145 -0.02 -10.04 -12.67
N ALA A 146 1.23 -9.64 -12.90
CA ALA A 146 2.41 -10.48 -12.68
C ALA A 146 2.59 -10.92 -11.22
N THR A 147 2.01 -10.17 -10.28
CA THR A 147 1.98 -10.50 -8.84
C THR A 147 1.18 -11.78 -8.60
N ALA A 148 -0.12 -11.77 -8.84
CA ALA A 148 -0.98 -12.94 -8.66
C ALA A 148 -0.65 -14.07 -9.65
N GLY A 149 -0.11 -13.73 -10.84
CA GLY A 149 0.37 -14.70 -11.83
C GLY A 149 1.69 -15.40 -11.47
N GLY A 150 2.31 -15.07 -10.31
CA GLY A 150 3.57 -15.69 -9.87
C GLY A 150 4.77 -15.36 -10.76
N GLN A 151 4.70 -14.26 -11.49
CA GLN A 151 5.74 -13.83 -12.44
C GLN A 151 6.53 -12.62 -11.96
N TRP A 152 6.07 -11.98 -10.90
CA TRP A 152 6.77 -10.81 -10.35
C TRP A 152 8.10 -11.22 -9.72
N ARG A 153 9.16 -10.52 -10.11
CA ARG A 153 10.52 -10.79 -9.65
C ARG A 153 11.12 -9.54 -8.99
N LEU A 154 11.78 -9.77 -7.86
CA LEU A 154 12.57 -8.75 -7.17
C LEU A 154 14.03 -9.22 -7.08
N ALA A 155 14.95 -8.43 -7.61
CA ALA A 155 16.38 -8.80 -7.68
C ALA A 155 16.64 -10.19 -8.30
N GLY A 156 15.84 -10.56 -9.31
CA GLY A 156 15.96 -11.82 -10.05
C GLY A 156 15.19 -13.01 -9.46
N GLU A 157 14.72 -12.92 -8.22
CA GLU A 157 13.95 -13.97 -7.53
C GLU A 157 12.45 -13.73 -7.65
N VAL A 158 11.67 -14.81 -7.80
CA VAL A 158 10.21 -14.72 -7.79
C VAL A 158 9.74 -14.34 -6.39
N VAL A 159 8.85 -13.34 -6.33
CA VAL A 159 8.15 -12.98 -5.08
C VAL A 159 6.98 -13.92 -4.92
N ASP A 160 7.15 -14.93 -4.08
CA ASP A 160 6.16 -15.97 -3.81
C ASP A 160 5.71 -15.89 -2.34
N PRO A 161 4.49 -15.39 -2.07
CA PRO A 161 3.97 -15.26 -0.71
C PRO A 161 3.84 -16.61 0.03
N GLN A 162 3.73 -17.73 -0.69
CA GLN A 162 3.63 -19.06 -0.07
C GLN A 162 4.92 -19.47 0.66
N ARG A 163 6.04 -18.82 0.33
CA ARG A 163 7.34 -19.06 0.98
C ARG A 163 7.55 -18.24 2.25
N LEU A 164 6.58 -17.40 2.62
CA LEU A 164 6.69 -16.57 3.81
C LEU A 164 6.36 -17.39 5.06
N ASP A 165 7.38 -17.61 5.88
CA ASP A 165 7.28 -18.25 7.20
C ASP A 165 7.57 -17.22 8.31
N LEU A 166 6.78 -16.16 8.31
CA LEU A 166 6.92 -15.02 9.23
C LEU A 166 5.53 -14.63 9.73
N PRO A 167 5.35 -14.37 11.03
CA PRO A 167 4.08 -13.85 11.53
C PRO A 167 3.65 -12.63 10.72
N THR A 168 2.47 -12.73 10.08
CA THR A 168 2.01 -11.69 9.16
C THR A 168 0.59 -11.26 9.51
N LEU A 169 0.35 -9.95 9.60
CA LEU A 169 -0.95 -9.34 9.75
C LEU A 169 -1.34 -8.59 8.47
N CYS A 170 -2.42 -9.00 7.84
CA CYS A 170 -3.02 -8.33 6.71
C CYS A 170 -4.22 -7.48 7.17
N ILE A 171 -4.13 -6.16 7.01
CA ILE A 171 -5.23 -5.22 7.32
C ILE A 171 -5.90 -4.86 6.00
N ILE A 172 -7.15 -5.31 5.84
CA ILE A 172 -7.91 -5.23 4.58
C ILE A 172 -9.17 -4.39 4.83
N PRO A 173 -9.17 -3.10 4.49
CA PRO A 173 -10.33 -2.25 4.73
C PRO A 173 -11.49 -2.63 3.79
N ALA A 174 -12.66 -2.90 4.37
CA ALA A 174 -13.81 -3.45 3.64
C ALA A 174 -14.44 -2.49 2.62
N GLN A 175 -14.20 -1.20 2.74
CA GLN A 175 -14.75 -0.16 1.86
C GLN A 175 -13.66 0.52 1.01
N ASP A 176 -12.54 -0.18 0.76
CA ASP A 176 -11.43 0.34 -0.03
C ASP A 176 -11.80 0.39 -1.53
N ARG A 177 -11.67 1.58 -2.11
CA ARG A 177 -11.93 1.82 -3.55
C ARG A 177 -10.65 2.03 -4.36
N ILE A 178 -9.51 2.15 -3.68
CA ILE A 178 -8.19 2.28 -4.30
C ILE A 178 -7.58 0.90 -4.52
N VAL A 179 -7.55 0.11 -3.45
CA VAL A 179 -7.18 -1.31 -3.50
C VAL A 179 -8.44 -2.12 -3.18
N PRO A 180 -9.10 -2.72 -4.17
CA PRO A 180 -10.28 -3.54 -3.92
C PRO A 180 -9.99 -4.60 -2.86
N PRO A 181 -10.89 -4.83 -1.89
CA PRO A 181 -10.66 -5.82 -0.82
C PRO A 181 -10.28 -7.20 -1.35
N ALA A 182 -10.86 -7.61 -2.48
CA ALA A 182 -10.53 -8.89 -3.12
C ALA A 182 -9.06 -8.97 -3.55
N SER A 183 -8.47 -7.86 -4.01
CA SER A 183 -7.05 -7.80 -4.37
C SER A 183 -6.14 -8.05 -3.17
N ALA A 184 -6.40 -7.40 -2.05
CA ALA A 184 -5.63 -7.58 -0.82
C ALA A 184 -5.90 -8.94 -0.15
N THR A 185 -7.14 -9.46 -0.26
CA THR A 185 -7.51 -10.78 0.24
C THR A 185 -6.73 -11.87 -0.49
N ALA A 186 -6.55 -11.76 -1.80
CA ALA A 186 -5.74 -12.71 -2.57
C ALA A 186 -4.31 -12.84 -2.03
N LEU A 187 -3.71 -11.74 -1.54
CA LEU A 187 -2.42 -11.80 -0.86
C LEU A 187 -2.49 -12.54 0.48
N ALA A 188 -3.48 -12.20 1.29
CA ALA A 188 -3.67 -12.84 2.59
C ALA A 188 -3.98 -14.36 2.45
N ASP A 189 -4.67 -14.76 1.37
CA ASP A 189 -4.92 -16.18 1.05
C ASP A 189 -3.65 -16.90 0.60
N ALA A 190 -2.73 -16.19 -0.04
CA ALA A 190 -1.46 -16.77 -0.52
C ALA A 190 -0.41 -16.93 0.58
N ILE A 191 -0.52 -16.20 1.70
CA ILE A 191 0.42 -16.30 2.84
C ILE A 191 -0.09 -17.36 3.83
N PRO A 192 0.68 -18.44 4.11
CA PRO A 192 0.19 -19.59 4.89
C PRO A 192 -0.33 -19.28 6.29
N CYS A 193 0.28 -18.32 6.97
CA CYS A 193 -0.02 -17.98 8.37
C CYS A 193 -0.51 -16.54 8.55
N ALA A 194 -1.17 -15.95 7.55
CA ALA A 194 -1.65 -14.58 7.62
C ALA A 194 -2.87 -14.46 8.56
N GLU A 195 -2.73 -13.61 9.57
CA GLU A 195 -3.86 -13.09 10.33
C GLU A 195 -4.52 -11.95 9.59
N ARG A 196 -5.82 -11.75 9.77
CA ARG A 196 -6.59 -10.73 9.05
C ARG A 196 -7.34 -9.81 9.99
N LEU A 197 -7.29 -8.53 9.68
CA LEU A 197 -8.11 -7.49 10.29
C LEU A 197 -8.86 -6.77 9.17
N CYS A 198 -10.20 -6.80 9.19
CA CYS A 198 -11.04 -6.22 8.15
C CYS A 198 -11.89 -5.07 8.72
N PRO A 199 -11.32 -3.86 8.87
CA PRO A 199 -12.06 -2.72 9.40
C PRO A 199 -13.07 -2.18 8.39
N GLU A 200 -14.21 -1.69 8.87
CA GLU A 200 -15.22 -0.97 8.10
C GLU A 200 -14.73 0.45 7.76
N ALA A 201 -13.75 0.53 6.89
CA ALA A 201 -13.06 1.76 6.51
C ALA A 201 -12.69 1.73 5.02
N GLY A 202 -12.41 2.90 4.45
CA GLY A 202 -11.77 3.05 3.14
C GLY A 202 -10.24 3.14 3.28
N HIS A 203 -9.56 3.20 2.14
CA HIS A 203 -8.10 3.20 2.02
C HIS A 203 -7.41 4.19 2.98
N ILE A 204 -7.69 5.46 2.81
CA ILE A 204 -7.11 6.55 3.61
C ILE A 204 -7.72 6.57 5.02
N GLY A 205 -9.04 6.36 5.11
CA GLY A 205 -9.78 6.45 6.37
C GLY A 205 -9.33 5.45 7.43
N MET A 206 -8.81 4.28 7.04
CA MET A 206 -8.28 3.30 8.00
C MET A 206 -7.03 3.81 8.73
N VAL A 207 -6.33 4.79 8.16
CA VAL A 207 -5.10 5.36 8.72
C VAL A 207 -5.39 6.64 9.52
N VAL A 208 -6.20 7.57 8.96
CA VAL A 208 -6.31 8.94 9.47
C VAL A 208 -7.66 9.30 10.06
N SER A 209 -8.68 8.47 9.92
CA SER A 209 -10.01 8.83 10.46
C SER A 209 -10.05 8.73 11.98
N ALA A 210 -10.98 9.45 12.61
CA ALA A 210 -11.24 9.34 14.05
C ALA A 210 -11.60 7.90 14.51
N ARG A 211 -12.01 7.04 13.58
CA ARG A 211 -12.29 5.63 13.86
C ARG A 211 -11.05 4.73 13.71
N ALA A 212 -9.97 5.23 13.11
CA ALA A 212 -8.76 4.42 12.87
C ALA A 212 -8.15 3.91 14.19
N GLU A 213 -8.11 4.74 15.22
CA GLU A 213 -7.57 4.36 16.54
C GLU A 213 -8.29 3.13 17.13
N PRO A 214 -9.62 3.12 17.32
CA PRO A 214 -10.29 1.95 17.93
C PRO A 214 -10.40 0.73 17.01
N THR A 215 -10.40 0.90 15.68
CA THR A 215 -10.65 -0.21 14.75
C THR A 215 -9.40 -0.79 14.10
N VAL A 216 -8.32 -0.02 14.02
CA VAL A 216 -7.07 -0.45 13.36
C VAL A 216 -5.90 -0.38 14.33
N TRP A 217 -5.57 0.84 14.83
CA TRP A 217 -4.34 1.05 15.57
C TRP A 217 -4.28 0.27 16.88
N ARG A 218 -5.38 0.16 17.61
CA ARG A 218 -5.43 -0.60 18.87
C ARG A 218 -5.16 -2.08 18.62
N SER A 219 -5.80 -2.67 17.62
CA SER A 219 -5.60 -4.08 17.25
C SER A 219 -4.19 -4.33 16.75
N LEU A 220 -3.67 -3.43 15.91
CA LEU A 220 -2.29 -3.50 15.41
C LEU A 220 -1.27 -3.41 16.56
N LEU A 221 -1.44 -2.48 17.48
CA LEU A 221 -0.54 -2.33 18.63
C LEU A 221 -0.58 -3.55 19.55
N THR A 222 -1.73 -4.17 19.73
CA THR A 222 -1.86 -5.43 20.48
C THR A 222 -1.08 -6.53 19.76
N TRP A 223 -1.32 -6.70 18.47
CA TRP A 223 -0.62 -7.70 17.66
C TRP A 223 0.91 -7.52 17.69
N ILE A 224 1.41 -6.28 17.61
CA ILE A 224 2.84 -5.96 17.72
C ILE A 224 3.41 -6.34 19.10
N LYS A 225 2.71 -6.00 20.19
CA LYS A 225 3.15 -6.30 21.57
C LYS A 225 3.26 -7.80 21.80
N ASP A 226 2.30 -8.58 21.31
CA ASP A 226 2.31 -10.04 21.47
C ASP A 226 3.53 -10.68 20.81
N ARG A 227 3.99 -10.14 19.67
CA ARG A 227 5.20 -10.62 18.95
C ARG A 227 6.49 -10.14 19.59
N ALA A 228 6.52 -8.91 20.09
CA ALA A 228 7.68 -8.39 20.80
C ALA A 228 7.96 -9.13 22.11
N THR A 229 6.94 -9.76 22.70
CA THR A 229 7.10 -10.57 23.92
C THR A 229 7.43 -12.03 23.63
N ALA A 230 7.03 -12.57 22.49
CA ALA A 230 7.31 -13.96 22.10
C ALA A 230 8.76 -14.19 21.65
N GLY A 231 9.50 -13.16 21.34
CA GLY A 231 10.92 -13.19 20.93
C GLY A 231 11.94 -13.04 22.09
N ARG A 232 11.45 -13.05 23.32
CA ARG A 232 12.29 -13.08 24.53
C ARG A 232 12.24 -14.46 25.15
#